data_ec4c9028d4065a0598f782049085d050
#
_entry.id   ec4c9028d4065a0598f782049085d050
#
_cell.length_a   1.000
_cell.length_b   1.000
_cell.length_c   1.000
_cell.angle_alpha   90.00
_cell.angle_beta   90.00
_cell.angle_gamma   90.00
#
_symmetry.space_group_name_H-M   'P 1'
#
loop_
_entity.id
_entity.type
_entity.pdbx_description
1 polymer ?
#
loop_
_entity_poly.entity_id
_entity_poly.type
_entity_poly.pdbx_seq_one_letter_code
_entity_poly.pdbx_strand_id
1 'polypeptide(L)'
;ELGIRRILVPKLSPAFSALGLLLTDHVVDEMRSYISPIGRVELPRVNALLGEMEASARAPLTGTSGRRARRIRVERALALCYPGQTFDMPVPLPARGGPVTARVLADTVERFHRLHEELHTYACRDQEPVLRGLRLKAVAVQEKPELPRARRRKSVTARVGARRAFFRGRFVTTPVYAGPRLAPGQAIPGPAIVEEPFTT
;
A
#
# COMPACT_ATOMS: atom_id res chain seq x y z
N GLU A 1 6.24 23.07 -18.22
CA GLU A 1 5.50 21.82 -18.58
C GLU A 1 6.09 20.66 -17.79
N LEU A 2 5.24 19.89 -17.10
CA LEU A 2 5.66 18.75 -16.25
C LEU A 2 6.01 17.47 -17.04
N GLY A 3 5.99 17.49 -18.38
CA GLY A 3 6.28 16.34 -19.22
C GLY A 3 5.29 15.17 -19.12
N ILE A 4 4.17 15.34 -18.43
CA ILE A 4 3.14 14.30 -18.27
C ILE A 4 2.40 14.10 -19.59
N ARG A 5 2.54 12.90 -20.18
CA ARG A 5 1.93 12.57 -21.49
C ARG A 5 0.55 11.94 -21.38
N ARG A 6 0.18 11.38 -20.23
CA ARG A 6 -1.12 10.71 -20.04
C ARG A 6 -1.66 11.01 -18.66
N ILE A 7 -2.90 11.44 -18.60
CA ILE A 7 -3.64 11.72 -17.36
C ILE A 7 -4.88 10.84 -17.37
N LEU A 8 -5.16 10.16 -16.24
CA LEU A 8 -6.38 9.39 -16.04
C LEU A 8 -7.30 10.15 -15.07
N VAL A 9 -8.50 10.44 -15.51
CA VAL A 9 -9.54 11.08 -14.68
C VAL A 9 -10.68 10.08 -14.50
N PRO A 10 -10.80 9.43 -13.33
CA PRO A 10 -11.88 8.48 -13.07
C PRO A 10 -13.21 9.22 -12.87
N LYS A 11 -14.34 8.58 -13.22
CA LYS A 11 -15.68 9.14 -13.03
C LYS A 11 -16.02 9.51 -11.57
N LEU A 12 -15.37 8.85 -10.62
CA LEU A 12 -15.52 9.10 -9.19
C LEU A 12 -14.41 10.00 -8.63
N SER A 13 -13.73 10.81 -9.46
CA SER A 13 -12.62 11.65 -9.00
C SER A 13 -12.92 12.47 -7.74
N PRO A 14 -14.10 13.07 -7.52
CA PRO A 14 -14.40 13.81 -6.30
C PRO A 14 -14.46 12.93 -5.04
N ALA A 15 -14.83 11.65 -5.20
CA ALA A 15 -14.95 10.68 -4.12
C ALA A 15 -13.86 9.60 -4.15
N PHE A 16 -12.77 9.82 -4.92
CA PHE A 16 -11.78 8.79 -5.18
C PHE A 16 -11.03 8.36 -3.92
N SER A 17 -10.75 9.29 -3.00
CA SER A 17 -10.15 8.98 -1.70
C SER A 17 -11.09 8.12 -0.83
N ALA A 18 -12.39 8.46 -0.78
CA ALA A 18 -13.38 7.67 -0.07
C ALA A 18 -13.54 6.26 -0.66
N LEU A 19 -13.51 6.15 -1.99
CA LEU A 19 -13.47 4.85 -2.67
C LEU A 19 -12.22 4.06 -2.30
N GLY A 20 -11.06 4.72 -2.24
CA GLY A 20 -9.81 4.12 -1.80
C GLY A 20 -9.94 3.51 -0.40
N LEU A 21 -10.52 4.24 0.56
CA LEU A 21 -10.77 3.75 1.91
C LEU A 21 -11.71 2.53 1.93
N LEU A 22 -12.75 2.52 1.10
CA LEU A 22 -13.66 1.37 0.98
C LEU A 22 -13.00 0.13 0.38
N LEU A 23 -11.93 0.32 -0.41
CA LEU A 23 -11.17 -0.75 -1.04
C LEU A 23 -9.97 -1.22 -0.20
N THR A 24 -9.67 -0.52 0.88
CA THR A 24 -8.51 -0.83 1.74
C THR A 24 -8.82 -2.02 2.65
N ASP A 25 -7.84 -2.87 2.86
CA ASP A 25 -7.90 -3.93 3.87
C ASP A 25 -7.73 -3.33 5.26
N HIS A 26 -8.33 -3.96 6.28
CA HIS A 26 -8.08 -3.56 7.66
C HIS A 26 -6.72 -4.10 8.09
N VAL A 27 -5.88 -3.22 8.58
CA VAL A 27 -4.50 -3.54 8.98
C VAL A 27 -4.31 -3.16 10.44
N VAL A 28 -3.74 -4.09 11.20
CA VAL A 28 -3.19 -3.84 12.52
C VAL A 28 -1.69 -4.06 12.44
N ASP A 29 -0.92 -3.06 12.82
CA ASP A 29 0.55 -3.08 12.84
C ASP A 29 1.01 -2.90 14.28
N GLU A 30 1.74 -3.89 14.79
CA GLU A 30 2.28 -3.89 16.14
C GLU A 30 3.79 -3.98 16.13
N MET A 31 4.40 -3.28 17.07
CA MET A 31 5.83 -3.33 17.31
C MET A 31 6.10 -3.47 18.81
N ARG A 32 7.04 -4.36 19.18
CA ARG A 32 7.54 -4.51 20.55
C ARG A 32 9.04 -4.46 20.57
N SER A 33 9.57 -3.68 21.50
CA SER A 33 11.02 -3.61 21.73
C SER A 33 11.53 -4.91 22.34
N TYR A 34 12.63 -5.40 21.77
CA TYR A 34 13.41 -6.52 22.31
C TYR A 34 14.86 -6.31 21.90
N ILE A 35 15.68 -5.79 22.81
CA ILE A 35 17.04 -5.39 22.50
C ILE A 35 18.02 -6.48 22.99
N SER A 36 18.66 -7.15 22.05
CA SER A 36 19.65 -8.19 22.34
C SER A 36 20.61 -8.39 21.15
N PRO A 37 21.90 -8.61 21.39
CA PRO A 37 22.77 -9.19 20.38
C PRO A 37 22.21 -10.54 19.90
N ILE A 38 22.39 -10.88 18.63
CA ILE A 38 21.77 -12.09 18.03
C ILE A 38 22.18 -13.37 18.76
N GLY A 39 23.43 -13.50 19.18
CA GLY A 39 23.92 -14.69 19.91
C GLY A 39 23.36 -14.84 21.33
N ARG A 40 22.67 -13.81 21.85
CA ARG A 40 22.04 -13.83 23.18
C ARG A 40 20.52 -13.78 23.14
N VAL A 41 19.91 -13.95 21.96
CA VAL A 41 18.46 -13.94 21.78
C VAL A 41 17.83 -15.17 22.44
N GLU A 42 16.92 -14.94 23.38
CA GLU A 42 16.11 -15.97 24.02
C GLU A 42 14.92 -16.35 23.13
N LEU A 43 15.08 -17.38 22.30
CA LEU A 43 14.07 -17.83 21.35
C LEU A 43 12.69 -18.12 21.99
N PRO A 44 12.60 -18.76 23.18
CA PRO A 44 11.30 -18.94 23.84
C PRO A 44 10.61 -17.62 24.14
N ARG A 45 11.34 -16.60 24.58
CA ARG A 45 10.82 -15.27 24.88
C ARG A 45 10.35 -14.55 23.60
N VAL A 46 11.14 -14.60 22.54
CA VAL A 46 10.76 -14.04 21.23
C VAL A 46 9.49 -14.68 20.69
N ASN A 47 9.38 -16.01 20.78
CA ASN A 47 8.19 -16.74 20.34
C ASN A 47 6.95 -16.41 21.18
N ALA A 48 7.10 -16.29 22.51
CA ALA A 48 6.00 -15.87 23.38
C ALA A 48 5.49 -14.47 23.01
N LEU A 49 6.39 -13.49 22.84
CA LEU A 49 6.04 -12.14 22.44
C LEU A 49 5.34 -12.09 21.06
N LEU A 50 5.84 -12.82 20.07
CA LEU A 50 5.19 -12.93 18.76
C LEU A 50 3.79 -13.54 18.84
N GLY A 51 3.60 -14.53 19.72
CA GLY A 51 2.28 -15.14 19.99
C GLY A 51 1.30 -14.15 20.63
N GLU A 52 1.75 -13.39 21.64
CA GLU A 52 0.96 -12.33 22.27
C GLU A 52 0.57 -11.23 21.26
N MET A 53 1.52 -10.76 20.46
CA MET A 53 1.28 -9.78 19.40
C MET A 53 0.28 -10.30 18.37
N GLU A 54 0.39 -11.56 17.96
CA GLU A 54 -0.55 -12.15 17.01
C GLU A 54 -1.96 -12.23 17.58
N ALA A 55 -2.12 -12.62 18.83
CA ALA A 55 -3.42 -12.67 19.51
C ALA A 55 -4.02 -11.25 19.63
N SER A 56 -3.22 -10.27 20.06
CA SER A 56 -3.62 -8.87 20.16
C SER A 56 -4.05 -8.29 18.80
N ALA A 57 -3.25 -8.48 17.76
CA ALA A 57 -3.54 -7.95 16.42
C ALA A 57 -4.75 -8.61 15.75
N ARG A 58 -5.04 -9.88 16.06
CA ARG A 58 -6.21 -10.58 15.53
C ARG A 58 -7.53 -10.17 16.20
N ALA A 59 -7.50 -9.84 17.49
CA ALA A 59 -8.69 -9.54 18.27
C ALA A 59 -9.59 -8.45 17.64
N PRO A 60 -9.09 -7.26 17.27
CA PRO A 60 -9.92 -6.22 16.63
C PRO A 60 -10.36 -6.60 15.20
N LEU A 61 -9.66 -7.52 14.53
CA LEU A 61 -9.99 -7.92 13.16
C LEU A 61 -11.09 -8.99 13.08
N THR A 62 -11.36 -9.71 14.18
CA THR A 62 -12.39 -10.77 14.23
C THR A 62 -13.76 -10.25 14.60
N GLY A 63 -13.88 -9.06 15.23
CA GLY A 63 -15.11 -8.50 15.76
C GLY A 63 -15.69 -7.30 15.01
N THR A 64 -15.04 -6.79 13.99
CA THR A 64 -15.38 -5.48 13.41
C THR A 64 -16.34 -5.58 12.23
N SER A 65 -17.52 -4.96 12.42
CA SER A 65 -18.36 -4.32 11.40
C SER A 65 -18.83 -5.19 10.24
N GLY A 66 -19.84 -6.05 10.42
CA GLY A 66 -20.75 -6.49 9.34
C GLY A 66 -20.17 -7.10 8.05
N ARG A 67 -18.92 -6.84 7.74
CA ARG A 67 -18.17 -7.43 6.65
C ARG A 67 -17.19 -8.46 7.20
N ARG A 68 -17.51 -9.71 7.03
CA ARG A 68 -16.67 -10.84 7.43
C ARG A 68 -15.36 -10.80 6.65
N ALA A 69 -14.23 -10.61 7.33
CA ALA A 69 -12.92 -10.74 6.70
C ALA A 69 -12.81 -12.15 6.08
N ARG A 70 -12.51 -12.23 4.81
CA ARG A 70 -12.36 -13.51 4.09
C ARG A 70 -11.17 -14.32 4.61
N ARG A 71 -10.11 -13.62 5.04
CA ARG A 71 -8.86 -14.21 5.54
C ARG A 71 -8.08 -13.16 6.32
N ILE A 72 -7.49 -13.55 7.45
CA ILE A 72 -6.49 -12.75 8.14
C ILE A 72 -5.10 -13.29 7.77
N ARG A 73 -4.27 -12.46 7.15
CA ARG A 73 -2.87 -12.73 6.85
C ARG A 73 -2.01 -12.06 7.91
N VAL A 74 -1.04 -12.80 8.44
CA VAL A 74 -0.08 -12.27 9.42
C VAL A 74 1.31 -12.28 8.81
N GLU A 75 1.98 -11.16 8.86
CA GLU A 75 3.36 -10.94 8.46
C GLU A 75 4.16 -10.61 9.72
N ARG A 76 5.31 -11.26 9.90
CA ARG A 76 6.18 -11.06 11.06
C ARG A 76 7.57 -10.68 10.56
N ALA A 77 8.24 -9.81 11.29
CA ALA A 77 9.61 -9.41 10.99
C ALA A 77 10.42 -9.20 12.27
N LEU A 78 11.73 -9.38 12.15
CA LEU A 78 12.70 -8.97 13.16
C LEU A 78 13.32 -7.64 12.74
N ALA A 79 13.36 -6.68 13.63
CA ALA A 79 14.00 -5.39 13.41
C ALA A 79 15.47 -5.48 13.83
N LEU A 80 16.36 -5.54 12.85
CA LEU A 80 17.80 -5.75 13.02
C LEU A 80 18.60 -4.51 12.63
N CYS A 81 19.73 -4.30 13.31
CA CYS A 81 20.70 -3.29 12.94
C CYS A 81 22.14 -3.77 13.28
N TYR A 82 23.13 -3.15 12.69
CA TYR A 82 24.51 -3.29 13.20
C TYR A 82 24.72 -2.45 14.45
N PRO A 83 25.67 -2.82 15.31
CA PRO A 83 26.05 -2.01 16.47
C PRO A 83 26.37 -0.57 16.05
N GLY A 84 25.88 0.40 16.83
CA GLY A 84 26.06 1.83 16.55
C GLY A 84 25.11 2.45 15.54
N GLN A 85 24.30 1.67 14.81
CA GLN A 85 23.28 2.23 13.94
C GLN A 85 22.06 2.72 14.72
N THR A 86 21.51 3.87 14.31
CA THR A 86 20.33 4.46 14.91
C THR A 86 19.03 3.83 14.40
N PHE A 87 19.01 3.45 13.11
CA PHE A 87 17.83 2.88 12.47
C PHE A 87 17.95 1.37 12.37
N ASP A 88 16.83 0.70 12.62
CA ASP A 88 16.68 -0.74 12.40
C ASP A 88 16.05 -1.03 11.04
N MET A 89 16.33 -2.22 10.53
CA MET A 89 15.75 -2.74 9.30
C MET A 89 14.83 -3.91 9.61
N PRO A 90 13.54 -3.84 9.20
CA PRO A 90 12.62 -4.97 9.36
C PRO A 90 12.96 -6.07 8.37
N VAL A 91 13.37 -7.23 8.87
CA VAL A 91 13.68 -8.42 8.07
C VAL A 91 12.54 -9.41 8.19
N PRO A 92 11.82 -9.73 7.09
CA PRO A 92 10.68 -10.63 7.14
C PRO A 92 11.04 -12.04 7.61
N LEU A 93 10.22 -12.59 8.50
CA LEU A 93 10.23 -14.01 8.87
C LEU A 93 9.47 -14.85 7.84
N PRO A 94 9.65 -16.19 7.80
CA PRO A 94 8.93 -17.05 6.88
C PRO A 94 7.41 -16.88 6.97
N ALA A 95 6.75 -16.73 5.80
CA ALA A 95 5.31 -16.47 5.69
C ALA A 95 4.44 -17.64 6.18
N ARG A 96 4.97 -18.86 6.22
CA ARG A 96 4.26 -20.06 6.70
C ARG A 96 3.96 -20.04 8.19
N GLY A 97 4.46 -19.06 8.94
CA GLY A 97 4.33 -19.02 10.38
C GLY A 97 5.27 -20.04 11.07
N GLY A 98 4.88 -20.46 12.27
CA GLY A 98 5.68 -21.34 13.12
C GLY A 98 6.68 -20.60 14.01
N PRO A 99 7.35 -21.33 14.92
CA PRO A 99 8.29 -20.72 15.85
C PRO A 99 9.57 -20.24 15.16
N VAL A 100 10.14 -19.18 15.69
CA VAL A 100 11.51 -18.77 15.36
C VAL A 100 12.46 -19.75 16.02
N THR A 101 13.08 -20.60 15.21
CA THR A 101 14.12 -21.55 15.63
C THR A 101 15.51 -20.93 15.43
N ALA A 102 16.55 -21.57 15.95
CA ALA A 102 17.93 -21.12 15.71
C ALA A 102 18.26 -21.03 14.22
N ARG A 103 17.76 -21.99 13.41
CA ARG A 103 17.92 -21.96 11.96
C ARG A 103 17.19 -20.78 11.31
N VAL A 104 15.91 -20.53 11.68
CA VAL A 104 15.15 -19.39 11.17
C VAL A 104 15.82 -18.08 11.53
N LEU A 105 16.37 -17.96 12.75
CA LEU A 105 17.12 -16.79 13.17
C LEU A 105 18.38 -16.59 12.31
N ALA A 106 19.17 -17.63 12.10
CA ALA A 106 20.37 -17.58 11.27
C ALA A 106 20.06 -17.19 9.82
N ASP A 107 19.03 -17.81 9.21
CA ASP A 107 18.56 -17.47 7.87
C ASP A 107 18.06 -16.01 7.77
N THR A 108 17.49 -15.49 8.86
CA THR A 108 17.01 -14.10 8.93
C THR A 108 18.18 -13.13 9.05
N VAL A 109 19.23 -13.46 9.79
CA VAL A 109 20.47 -12.67 9.89
C VAL A 109 21.18 -12.61 8.52
N GLU A 110 21.29 -13.74 7.83
CA GLU A 110 21.88 -13.77 6.48
C GLU A 110 21.07 -12.94 5.48
N ARG A 111 19.74 -12.95 5.61
CA ARG A 111 18.87 -12.06 4.82
C ARG A 111 19.08 -10.60 5.19
N PHE A 112 19.28 -10.28 6.47
CA PHE A 112 19.61 -8.93 6.92
C PHE A 112 20.86 -8.41 6.24
N HIS A 113 21.97 -9.18 6.24
CA HIS A 113 23.20 -8.78 5.58
C HIS A 113 22.99 -8.45 4.09
N ARG A 114 22.25 -9.31 3.38
CA ARG A 114 21.94 -9.07 1.95
C ARG A 114 21.09 -7.83 1.72
N LEU A 115 20.01 -7.66 2.48
CA LEU A 115 19.15 -6.49 2.36
C LEU A 115 19.88 -5.20 2.70
N HIS A 116 20.78 -5.25 3.70
CA HIS A 116 21.60 -4.11 4.07
C HIS A 116 22.58 -3.74 2.95
N GLU A 117 23.18 -4.73 2.31
CA GLU A 117 24.07 -4.51 1.17
C GLU A 117 23.31 -3.95 -0.05
N GLU A 118 22.11 -4.46 -0.33
CA GLU A 118 21.25 -3.94 -1.40
C GLU A 118 20.84 -2.47 -1.19
N LEU A 119 20.50 -2.09 0.05
CA LEU A 119 20.02 -0.76 0.37
C LEU A 119 21.10 0.27 0.62
N HIS A 120 22.21 -0.16 1.24
CA HIS A 120 23.28 0.71 1.72
C HIS A 120 24.63 0.50 1.01
N THR A 121 24.70 -0.45 0.07
CA THR A 121 25.90 -0.80 -0.71
C THR A 121 27.02 -1.47 0.08
N TYR A 122 26.81 -1.82 1.35
CA TYR A 122 27.77 -2.55 2.19
C TYR A 122 27.06 -3.46 3.20
N ALA A 123 27.78 -4.48 3.69
CA ALA A 123 27.38 -5.32 4.82
C ALA A 123 28.58 -5.57 5.73
N CYS A 124 28.39 -5.45 7.05
CA CYS A 124 29.42 -5.73 8.07
C CYS A 124 29.21 -7.15 8.60
N ARG A 125 29.59 -8.17 7.81
CA ARG A 125 29.40 -9.58 8.17
C ARG A 125 30.26 -10.06 9.33
N ASP A 126 31.30 -9.31 9.66
CA ASP A 126 32.17 -9.47 10.82
C ASP A 126 31.58 -8.94 12.13
N GLN A 127 30.51 -8.17 12.05
CA GLN A 127 29.81 -7.62 13.20
C GLN A 127 28.57 -8.45 13.53
N GLU A 128 28.37 -8.72 14.81
CA GLU A 128 27.17 -9.36 15.31
C GLU A 128 26.00 -8.37 15.30
N PRO A 129 24.91 -8.62 14.53
CA PRO A 129 23.74 -7.74 14.54
C PRO A 129 23.03 -7.71 15.89
N VAL A 130 22.28 -6.64 16.10
CA VAL A 130 21.44 -6.45 17.28
C VAL A 130 19.98 -6.56 16.85
N LEU A 131 19.22 -7.43 17.52
CA LEU A 131 17.77 -7.44 17.45
C LEU A 131 17.25 -6.29 18.32
N ARG A 132 16.55 -5.33 17.71
CA ARG A 132 15.99 -4.16 18.38
C ARG A 132 14.51 -4.31 18.70
N GLY A 133 13.80 -5.12 17.93
CA GLY A 133 12.37 -5.30 18.13
C GLY A 133 11.75 -6.34 17.24
N LEU A 134 10.50 -6.64 17.54
CA LEU A 134 9.64 -7.53 16.81
C LEU A 134 8.55 -6.71 16.13
N ARG A 135 8.26 -7.00 14.88
CA ARG A 135 7.18 -6.37 14.12
C ARG A 135 6.19 -7.43 13.67
N LEU A 136 4.91 -7.10 13.77
CA LEU A 136 3.83 -7.95 13.33
C LEU A 136 2.77 -7.11 12.64
N LYS A 137 2.37 -7.52 11.44
CA LYS A 137 1.32 -6.90 10.66
C LYS A 137 0.23 -7.92 10.38
N ALA A 138 -0.96 -7.68 10.90
CA ALA A 138 -2.15 -8.48 10.61
C ALA A 138 -3.04 -7.74 9.62
N VAL A 139 -3.38 -8.41 8.51
CA VAL A 139 -4.19 -7.85 7.42
C VAL A 139 -5.45 -8.68 7.27
N ALA A 140 -6.60 -8.07 7.56
CA ALA A 140 -7.91 -8.65 7.26
C ALA A 140 -8.30 -8.29 5.84
N VAL A 141 -8.15 -9.26 4.93
CA VAL A 141 -8.46 -9.08 3.51
C VAL A 141 -9.97 -8.94 3.33
N GLN A 142 -10.39 -7.75 2.88
CA GLN A 142 -11.78 -7.42 2.63
C GLN A 142 -12.23 -7.87 1.23
N GLU A 143 -13.50 -8.22 1.11
CA GLU A 143 -14.11 -8.40 -0.20
C GLU A 143 -14.21 -7.05 -0.90
N LYS A 144 -13.56 -6.95 -2.07
CA LYS A 144 -13.56 -5.71 -2.82
C LYS A 144 -14.88 -5.59 -3.60
N PRO A 145 -15.58 -4.44 -3.49
CA PRO A 145 -16.77 -4.21 -4.31
C PRO A 145 -16.38 -4.19 -5.80
N GLU A 146 -17.19 -4.83 -6.62
CA GLU A 146 -17.04 -4.72 -8.06
C GLU A 146 -17.49 -3.33 -8.52
N LEU A 147 -16.59 -2.60 -9.16
CA LEU A 147 -16.94 -1.32 -9.77
C LEU A 147 -17.76 -1.55 -11.04
N PRO A 148 -18.90 -0.85 -11.20
CA PRO A 148 -19.72 -1.00 -12.38
C PRO A 148 -18.94 -0.62 -13.64
N ARG A 149 -18.90 -1.54 -14.59
CA ARG A 149 -18.30 -1.28 -15.90
C ARG A 149 -19.20 -0.35 -16.71
N ALA A 150 -18.61 0.67 -17.33
CA ALA A 150 -19.35 1.53 -18.23
C ALA A 150 -19.89 0.73 -19.41
N ARG A 151 -21.21 0.71 -19.60
CA ARG A 151 -21.85 0.09 -20.76
C ARG A 151 -21.69 1.01 -21.97
N ARG A 152 -21.38 0.44 -23.16
CA ARG A 152 -21.47 1.17 -24.40
C ARG A 152 -22.90 1.70 -24.58
N ARG A 153 -23.06 3.01 -24.57
CA ARG A 153 -24.33 3.67 -24.93
C ARG A 153 -24.24 4.11 -26.39
N LYS A 154 -25.38 4.13 -27.10
CA LYS A 154 -25.46 4.78 -28.39
C LYS A 154 -25.06 6.25 -28.23
N SER A 155 -24.26 6.76 -29.18
CA SER A 155 -23.72 8.12 -29.14
C SER A 155 -24.85 9.15 -29.00
N VAL A 156 -24.89 9.81 -27.85
CA VAL A 156 -25.65 11.05 -27.68
C VAL A 156 -24.65 12.18 -27.89
N THR A 157 -25.07 13.29 -28.50
CA THR A 157 -24.21 14.46 -28.67
C THR A 157 -23.72 14.92 -27.30
N ALA A 158 -22.45 14.63 -27.01
CA ALA A 158 -21.84 14.99 -25.73
C ALA A 158 -21.42 16.47 -25.67
N ARG A 159 -21.24 17.12 -26.83
CA ARG A 159 -20.90 18.54 -26.93
C ARG A 159 -22.09 19.38 -26.47
N VAL A 160 -21.85 20.24 -25.47
CA VAL A 160 -22.88 21.11 -24.88
C VAL A 160 -22.69 22.58 -25.19
N GLY A 161 -21.53 22.97 -25.71
CA GLY A 161 -21.26 24.37 -26.05
C GLY A 161 -19.78 24.60 -26.42
N ALA A 162 -19.40 25.87 -26.32
CA ALA A 162 -18.03 26.30 -26.43
C ALA A 162 -17.82 27.55 -25.56
N ARG A 163 -16.62 27.72 -24.99
CA ARG A 163 -16.23 28.92 -24.28
C ARG A 163 -14.77 29.29 -24.57
N ARG A 164 -14.43 30.55 -24.33
CA ARG A 164 -13.02 30.97 -24.45
C ARG A 164 -12.22 30.45 -23.26
N ALA A 165 -11.13 29.74 -23.54
CA ALA A 165 -10.19 29.27 -22.54
C ALA A 165 -8.75 29.61 -22.96
N PHE A 166 -7.88 29.80 -21.99
CA PHE A 166 -6.50 30.20 -22.21
C PHE A 166 -5.60 28.97 -22.35
N PHE A 167 -5.01 28.78 -23.54
CA PHE A 167 -4.07 27.72 -23.83
C PHE A 167 -2.84 28.26 -24.54
N ARG A 168 -1.66 27.83 -24.12
CA ARG A 168 -0.37 28.16 -24.76
C ARG A 168 -0.21 29.65 -25.07
N GLY A 169 -0.49 30.49 -24.09
CA GLY A 169 -0.29 31.93 -24.21
C GLY A 169 -1.41 32.72 -24.90
N ARG A 170 -2.51 32.09 -25.31
CA ARG A 170 -3.64 32.79 -25.99
C ARG A 170 -5.00 32.22 -25.60
N PHE A 171 -6.02 33.06 -25.78
CA PHE A 171 -7.41 32.59 -25.66
C PHE A 171 -7.87 31.90 -26.94
N VAL A 172 -8.44 30.70 -26.78
CA VAL A 172 -8.96 29.87 -27.87
C VAL A 172 -10.42 29.52 -27.58
N THR A 173 -11.28 29.59 -28.59
CA THR A 173 -12.66 29.06 -28.47
C THR A 173 -12.60 27.54 -28.37
N THR A 174 -12.96 27.01 -27.21
CA THR A 174 -12.76 25.63 -26.82
C THR A 174 -14.09 24.94 -26.67
N PRO A 175 -14.33 23.80 -27.33
CA PRO A 175 -15.54 23.03 -27.19
C PRO A 175 -15.68 22.46 -25.77
N VAL A 176 -16.93 22.45 -25.27
CA VAL A 176 -17.29 21.92 -23.96
C VAL A 176 -18.14 20.66 -24.14
N TYR A 177 -17.76 19.61 -23.42
CA TYR A 177 -18.42 18.31 -23.45
C TYR A 177 -18.92 17.94 -22.05
N ALA A 178 -20.13 17.41 -21.97
CA ALA A 178 -20.64 16.81 -20.74
C ALA A 178 -20.04 15.39 -20.55
N GLY A 179 -19.20 15.20 -19.56
CA GLY A 179 -18.52 13.93 -19.27
C GLY A 179 -19.45 12.73 -19.17
N PRO A 180 -20.59 12.83 -18.46
CA PRO A 180 -21.58 11.73 -18.36
C PRO A 180 -22.19 11.29 -19.70
N ARG A 181 -22.10 12.12 -20.75
CA ARG A 181 -22.61 11.82 -22.11
C ARG A 181 -21.54 11.22 -23.01
N LEU A 182 -20.25 11.26 -22.61
CA LEU A 182 -19.17 10.63 -23.37
C LEU A 182 -19.30 9.10 -23.32
N ALA A 183 -19.19 8.49 -24.49
CA ALA A 183 -19.21 7.03 -24.60
C ALA A 183 -17.82 6.43 -24.40
N PRO A 184 -17.70 5.23 -23.84
CA PRO A 184 -16.43 4.51 -23.77
C PRO A 184 -15.82 4.32 -25.18
N GLY A 185 -14.54 4.66 -25.32
CA GLY A 185 -13.82 4.61 -26.60
C GLY A 185 -14.04 5.82 -27.51
N GLN A 186 -14.84 6.81 -27.12
CA GLN A 186 -14.98 8.05 -27.87
C GLN A 186 -13.72 8.90 -27.72
N ALA A 187 -13.11 9.27 -28.83
CA ALA A 187 -12.01 10.23 -28.88
C ALA A 187 -12.58 11.63 -29.20
N ILE A 188 -12.07 12.63 -28.49
CA ILE A 188 -12.38 14.03 -28.74
C ILE A 188 -11.06 14.77 -29.03
N PRO A 189 -11.01 15.62 -30.08
CA PRO A 189 -9.83 16.40 -30.39
C PRO A 189 -9.64 17.51 -29.32
N GLY A 190 -8.39 17.76 -28.94
CA GLY A 190 -8.04 18.88 -28.05
C GLY A 190 -7.66 20.13 -28.83
N PRO A 191 -7.63 21.31 -28.18
CA PRO A 191 -8.04 21.50 -26.78
C PRO A 191 -9.54 21.37 -26.60
N ALA A 192 -9.98 20.72 -25.49
CA ALA A 192 -11.38 20.50 -25.15
C ALA A 192 -11.57 20.63 -23.64
N ILE A 193 -12.75 20.99 -23.22
CA ILE A 193 -13.16 21.02 -21.81
C ILE A 193 -14.17 19.89 -21.61
N VAL A 194 -13.93 19.05 -20.62
CA VAL A 194 -14.88 18.01 -20.21
C VAL A 194 -15.40 18.36 -18.83
N GLU A 195 -16.70 18.64 -18.74
CA GLU A 195 -17.34 18.95 -17.48
C GLU A 195 -17.96 17.69 -16.87
N GLU A 196 -17.53 17.35 -15.69
CA GLU A 196 -18.12 16.32 -14.85
C GLU A 196 -19.02 16.97 -13.79
N PRO A 197 -19.98 16.24 -13.14
CA PRO A 197 -20.91 16.84 -12.17
C PRO A 197 -20.22 17.57 -11.01
N PHE A 198 -18.98 17.21 -10.70
CA PHE A 198 -18.24 17.73 -9.53
C PHE A 198 -16.81 18.20 -9.87
N THR A 199 -16.40 18.17 -11.11
CA THR A 199 -15.06 18.61 -11.55
C THR A 199 -15.06 18.95 -13.05
N THR A 200 -14.08 19.76 -13.44
CA THR A 200 -13.91 20.19 -14.83
C THR A 200 -12.54 19.74 -15.33
#